data_fe09a9d2516549c881c9117d5e5f03aa
#
_entry.id   fe09a9d2516549c881c9117d5e5f03aa
#
_cell.length_a   1.000
_cell.length_b   1.000
_cell.length_c   1.000
_cell.angle_alpha   90.00
_cell.angle_beta   90.00
_cell.angle_gamma   90.00
#
_symmetry.space_group_name_H-M   'P 1'
#
loop_
_entity.id
_entity.type
_entity.pdbx_description
1 polymer ?
#
loop_
_entity_poly.entity_id
_entity_poly.type
_entity_poly.pdbx_seq_one_letter_code
_entity_poly.pdbx_strand_id
1 'polypeptide(L)'
;MTHEFSRTELLIGESGLQKLRQACVMVLGVGGVGSHCIEALARSGVGTLILVDNDTVSLTNINRQSSAYHSTVGQYKTKVMKDRIMDINPKAEVITHELFVLPENMHEIFNRKVDYIIDADDTVTAKLALV
;
A
#
# COMPACT_ATOMS: atom_id res chain seq x y z
N MET A 1 -27.29 6.56 -5.47
CA MET A 1 -26.27 6.47 -6.54
C MET A 1 -25.27 5.39 -6.20
N THR A 2 -24.95 4.54 -7.14
CA THR A 2 -23.98 3.46 -6.92
C THR A 2 -22.57 3.90 -7.31
N HIS A 3 -21.60 3.45 -6.55
CA HIS A 3 -20.17 3.62 -6.82
C HIS A 3 -19.43 2.41 -6.26
N GLU A 4 -18.10 2.34 -6.50
CA GLU A 4 -17.30 1.17 -6.13
C GLU A 4 -17.32 0.83 -4.64
N PHE A 5 -17.66 1.79 -3.78
CA PHE A 5 -17.70 1.59 -2.33
C PHE A 5 -19.14 1.59 -1.76
N SER A 6 -20.16 1.47 -2.59
CA SER A 6 -21.56 1.56 -2.15
C SER A 6 -21.94 0.53 -1.09
N ARG A 7 -21.43 -0.70 -1.21
CA ARG A 7 -21.74 -1.75 -0.22
C ARG A 7 -21.03 -1.51 1.10
N THR A 8 -19.83 -0.96 1.05
CA THR A 8 -19.10 -0.56 2.25
C THR A 8 -19.87 0.56 2.97
N GLU A 9 -20.41 1.50 2.20
CA GLU A 9 -21.22 2.61 2.74
C GLU A 9 -22.43 2.11 3.52
N LEU A 10 -23.04 1.00 3.08
CA LEU A 10 -24.17 0.41 3.81
C LEU A 10 -23.80 -0.04 5.21
N LEU A 11 -22.53 -0.40 5.44
CA LEU A 11 -22.04 -0.86 6.73
C LEU A 11 -21.55 0.26 7.62
N ILE A 12 -20.81 1.22 7.08
CA ILE A 12 -20.13 2.25 7.86
C ILE A 12 -20.68 3.65 7.66
N GLY A 13 -21.59 3.82 6.72
CA GLY A 13 -22.21 5.11 6.41
C GLY A 13 -21.29 6.04 5.63
N GLU A 14 -21.85 7.17 5.19
CA GLU A 14 -21.10 8.18 4.44
C GLU A 14 -19.98 8.80 5.27
N SER A 15 -20.22 9.02 6.56
CA SER A 15 -19.22 9.58 7.47
C SER A 15 -18.02 8.65 7.62
N GLY A 16 -18.25 7.33 7.68
CA GLY A 16 -17.17 6.34 7.72
C GLY A 16 -16.37 6.31 6.43
N LEU A 17 -17.03 6.36 5.28
CA LEU A 17 -16.36 6.44 3.99
C LEU A 17 -15.52 7.71 3.86
N GLN A 18 -16.04 8.83 4.34
CA GLN A 18 -15.32 10.10 4.28
C GLN A 18 -14.04 10.05 5.12
N LYS A 19 -14.08 9.41 6.28
CA LYS A 19 -12.89 9.21 7.10
C LYS A 19 -11.83 8.38 6.36
N LEU A 20 -12.25 7.32 5.66
CA LEU A 20 -11.33 6.52 4.87
C LEU A 20 -10.74 7.31 3.71
N ARG A 21 -11.54 8.10 3.00
CA ARG A 21 -11.05 8.94 1.91
C ARG A 21 -10.01 9.96 2.37
N GLN A 22 -10.10 10.41 3.60
CA GLN A 22 -9.17 11.38 4.18
C GLN A 22 -7.95 10.73 4.82
N ALA A 23 -7.98 9.41 5.03
CA ALA A 23 -6.90 8.69 5.68
C ALA A 23 -5.69 8.55 4.76
N CYS A 24 -4.51 8.66 5.37
CA CYS A 24 -3.24 8.41 4.73
C CYS A 24 -2.57 7.22 5.43
N VAL A 25 -2.36 6.15 4.71
CA VAL A 25 -1.80 4.91 5.25
C VAL A 25 -0.49 4.59 4.53
N MET A 26 0.56 4.36 5.30
CA MET A 26 1.85 3.94 4.77
C MET A 26 2.02 2.43 4.99
N VAL A 27 2.41 1.73 3.95
CA VAL A 27 2.71 0.29 4.02
C VAL A 27 4.19 0.08 3.72
N LEU A 28 4.90 -0.46 4.69
CA LEU A 28 6.31 -0.79 4.58
C LEU A 28 6.43 -2.27 4.25
N GLY A 29 6.93 -2.58 3.07
CA GLY A 29 7.04 -3.94 2.58
C GLY A 29 5.84 -4.36 1.73
N VAL A 30 6.11 -4.67 0.46
CA VAL A 30 5.11 -5.07 -0.53
C VAL A 30 5.31 -6.55 -0.88
N GLY A 31 5.41 -7.38 0.16
CA GLY A 31 5.52 -8.83 0.03
C GLY A 31 4.17 -9.53 0.14
N GLY A 32 4.17 -10.72 0.75
CA GLY A 32 2.95 -11.51 0.89
C GLY A 32 1.87 -10.81 1.70
N VAL A 33 2.20 -10.39 2.93
CA VAL A 33 1.25 -9.68 3.80
C VAL A 33 0.97 -8.27 3.27
N GLY A 34 2.03 -7.54 2.90
CA GLY A 34 1.90 -6.14 2.47
C GLY A 34 1.06 -5.98 1.20
N SER A 35 1.27 -6.83 0.20
CA SER A 35 0.52 -6.71 -1.06
C SER A 35 -0.97 -6.98 -0.87
N HIS A 36 -1.34 -7.98 -0.08
CA HIS A 36 -2.74 -8.27 0.23
C HIS A 36 -3.37 -7.17 1.07
N CYS A 37 -2.62 -6.62 2.02
CA CYS A 37 -3.08 -5.51 2.84
C CYS A 37 -3.34 -4.26 1.99
N ILE A 38 -2.45 -3.93 1.06
CA ILE A 38 -2.61 -2.81 0.15
C ILE A 38 -3.90 -2.94 -0.66
N GLU A 39 -4.15 -4.12 -1.22
CA GLU A 39 -5.36 -4.35 -1.99
C GLU A 39 -6.62 -4.17 -1.14
N ALA A 40 -6.61 -4.69 0.09
CA ALA A 40 -7.73 -4.54 1.01
C ALA A 40 -7.99 -3.07 1.36
N LEU A 41 -6.94 -2.29 1.60
CA LEU A 41 -7.07 -0.86 1.89
C LEU A 41 -7.64 -0.09 0.69
N ALA A 42 -7.16 -0.40 -0.51
CA ALA A 42 -7.67 0.23 -1.73
C ALA A 42 -9.16 -0.06 -1.92
N ARG A 43 -9.57 -1.32 -1.70
CA ARG A 43 -10.96 -1.74 -1.84
C ARG A 43 -11.85 -1.18 -0.73
N SER A 44 -11.28 -0.76 0.38
CA SER A 44 -12.02 -0.10 1.47
C SER A 44 -12.20 1.40 1.26
N GLY A 45 -11.53 1.98 0.27
CA GLY A 45 -11.70 3.40 -0.06
C GLY A 45 -10.71 4.33 0.62
N VAL A 46 -9.58 3.81 1.10
CA VAL A 46 -8.51 4.66 1.66
C VAL A 46 -8.03 5.65 0.59
N GLY A 47 -7.99 6.93 0.93
CA GLY A 47 -7.75 8.01 -0.02
C GLY A 47 -6.28 8.19 -0.42
N THR A 48 -5.35 7.93 0.49
CA THR A 48 -3.91 8.06 0.23
C THR A 48 -3.17 6.83 0.73
N LEU A 49 -2.38 6.24 -0.14
CA LEU A 49 -1.54 5.09 0.18
C LEU A 49 -0.09 5.42 -0.18
N ILE A 50 0.80 5.17 0.77
CA ILE A 50 2.24 5.35 0.58
C ILE A 50 2.87 3.96 0.65
N LEU A 51 3.50 3.54 -0.44
CA LEU A 51 4.08 2.21 -0.57
C LEU A 51 5.60 2.30 -0.56
N VAL A 52 6.23 1.55 0.31
CA VAL A 52 7.69 1.57 0.47
C VAL A 52 8.24 0.16 0.31
N ASP A 53 9.02 -0.06 -0.72
CA ASP A 53 9.70 -1.32 -0.99
C ASP A 53 10.74 -1.10 -2.09
N ASN A 54 11.88 -1.76 -2.01
CA ASN A 54 12.92 -1.64 -3.03
C ASN A 54 13.00 -2.86 -3.97
N ASP A 55 12.17 -3.87 -3.74
CA ASP A 55 12.24 -5.11 -4.51
C ASP A 55 11.47 -5.05 -5.82
N THR A 56 11.92 -5.85 -6.77
CA THR A 56 11.17 -6.17 -7.97
C THR A 56 10.45 -7.51 -7.79
N VAL A 57 9.40 -7.71 -8.57
CA VAL A 57 8.66 -8.97 -8.57
C VAL A 57 9.54 -10.09 -9.13
N SER A 58 9.61 -11.21 -8.43
CA SER A 58 10.29 -12.40 -8.92
C SER A 58 9.31 -13.55 -9.16
N LEU A 59 9.70 -14.49 -9.98
CA LEU A 59 8.85 -15.63 -10.35
C LEU A 59 8.38 -16.41 -9.12
N THR A 60 9.25 -16.57 -8.13
CA THR A 60 8.92 -17.32 -6.90
C THR A 60 7.92 -16.64 -6.00
N ASN A 61 7.59 -15.36 -6.25
CA ASN A 61 6.58 -14.64 -5.50
C ASN A 61 5.15 -15.03 -5.88
N ILE A 62 4.96 -15.66 -7.04
CA ILE A 62 3.63 -15.93 -7.62
C ILE A 62 2.74 -16.73 -6.68
N ASN A 63 3.31 -17.65 -5.91
CA ASN A 63 2.53 -18.52 -5.05
C ASN A 63 1.84 -17.82 -3.87
N ARG A 64 2.26 -16.58 -3.51
CA ARG A 64 1.74 -15.94 -2.29
C ARG A 64 1.62 -14.42 -2.33
N GLN A 65 2.14 -13.73 -3.35
CA GLN A 65 2.12 -12.26 -3.39
C GLN A 65 1.16 -11.75 -4.46
N SER A 66 0.27 -10.85 -4.05
CA SER A 66 -0.76 -10.30 -4.93
C SER A 66 -0.18 -9.52 -6.11
N SER A 67 1.02 -8.96 -5.98
CA SER A 67 1.69 -8.23 -7.05
C SER A 67 2.28 -9.14 -8.12
N ALA A 68 2.40 -10.45 -7.85
CA ALA A 68 3.21 -11.34 -8.67
C ALA A 68 2.38 -12.13 -9.69
N TYR A 69 2.61 -11.80 -10.94
CA TYR A 69 2.11 -12.49 -12.14
C TYR A 69 3.26 -12.64 -13.11
N HIS A 70 3.13 -13.55 -14.08
CA HIS A 70 4.13 -13.66 -15.14
C HIS A 70 4.35 -12.31 -15.84
N SER A 71 3.28 -11.54 -16.04
CA SER A 71 3.35 -10.24 -16.71
C SER A 71 4.03 -9.15 -15.86
N THR A 72 4.15 -9.34 -14.55
CA THR A 72 4.73 -8.32 -13.66
C THR A 72 6.15 -8.64 -13.20
N VAL A 73 6.65 -9.84 -13.46
CA VAL A 73 8.02 -10.22 -13.09
C VAL A 73 9.03 -9.19 -13.64
N GLY A 74 9.93 -8.71 -12.77
CA GLY A 74 10.93 -7.72 -13.09
C GLY A 74 10.51 -6.28 -12.84
N GLN A 75 9.22 -6.01 -12.63
CA GLN A 75 8.74 -4.67 -12.28
C GLN A 75 8.88 -4.42 -10.78
N TYR A 76 9.03 -3.16 -10.37
CA TYR A 76 8.98 -2.82 -8.96
C TYR A 76 7.62 -3.21 -8.36
N LYS A 77 7.65 -3.82 -7.19
CA LYS A 77 6.41 -4.22 -6.49
C LYS A 77 5.53 -3.01 -6.18
N THR A 78 6.14 -1.90 -5.83
CA THR A 78 5.41 -0.64 -5.57
C THR A 78 4.67 -0.16 -6.81
N LYS A 79 5.30 -0.22 -7.98
CA LYS A 79 4.67 0.18 -9.23
C LYS A 79 3.49 -0.71 -9.59
N VAL A 80 3.66 -2.02 -9.46
CA VAL A 80 2.60 -2.99 -9.76
C VAL A 80 1.38 -2.74 -8.88
N MET A 81 1.60 -2.52 -7.59
CA MET A 81 0.50 -2.28 -6.65
C MET A 81 -0.12 -0.90 -6.85
N LYS A 82 0.67 0.11 -7.23
CA LYS A 82 0.11 1.42 -7.59
C LYS A 82 -0.85 1.31 -8.77
N ASP A 83 -0.44 0.61 -9.82
CA ASP A 83 -1.30 0.41 -10.99
C ASP A 83 -2.60 -0.30 -10.61
N ARG A 84 -2.51 -1.29 -9.72
CA ARG A 84 -3.67 -2.01 -9.22
C ARG A 84 -4.59 -1.12 -8.40
N ILE A 85 -4.04 -0.32 -7.49
CA ILE A 85 -4.82 0.62 -6.69
C ILE A 85 -5.58 1.58 -7.61
N MET A 86 -4.92 2.12 -8.62
CA MET A 86 -5.54 3.08 -9.55
C MET A 86 -6.66 2.45 -10.37
N ASP A 87 -6.59 1.14 -10.61
CA ASP A 87 -7.66 0.41 -11.29
C ASP A 87 -8.86 0.12 -10.36
N ILE A 88 -8.62 0.01 -9.05
CA ILE A 88 -9.66 -0.16 -8.02
C ILE A 88 -10.30 1.19 -7.67
N ASN A 89 -9.48 2.20 -7.44
CA ASN A 89 -9.91 3.53 -7.01
C ASN A 89 -9.09 4.61 -7.72
N PRO A 90 -9.55 5.09 -8.89
CA PRO A 90 -8.81 6.09 -9.66
C PRO A 90 -8.62 7.43 -8.94
N LYS A 91 -9.40 7.70 -7.90
CA LYS A 91 -9.29 8.94 -7.12
C LYS A 91 -8.27 8.86 -6.01
N ALA A 92 -7.73 7.68 -5.73
CA ALA A 92 -6.71 7.53 -4.69
C ALA A 92 -5.41 8.22 -5.09
N GLU A 93 -4.74 8.82 -4.10
CA GLU A 93 -3.38 9.29 -4.25
C GLU A 93 -2.44 8.18 -3.82
N VAL A 94 -1.53 7.77 -4.70
CA VAL A 94 -0.56 6.72 -4.41
C VAL A 94 0.85 7.26 -4.57
N ILE A 95 1.59 7.23 -3.48
CA ILE A 95 2.99 7.66 -3.43
C ILE A 95 3.85 6.43 -3.23
N THR A 96 4.89 6.28 -4.04
CA THR A 96 5.80 5.15 -3.96
C THR A 96 7.22 5.58 -3.63
N HIS A 97 7.90 4.78 -2.81
CA HIS A 97 9.30 4.97 -2.49
C HIS A 97 10.03 3.64 -2.73
N GLU A 98 10.85 3.59 -3.75
CA GLU A 98 11.64 2.42 -4.11
C GLU A 98 12.97 2.44 -3.35
N LEU A 99 12.87 2.21 -2.04
CA LEU A 99 14.03 2.23 -1.16
C LEU A 99 13.87 1.23 -0.03
N PHE A 100 14.97 0.93 0.61
CA PHE A 100 15.03 0.11 1.82
C PHE A 100 15.03 1.06 3.02
N VAL A 101 14.15 0.81 4.00
CA VAL A 101 14.01 1.70 5.16
C VAL A 101 15.23 1.56 6.07
N LEU A 102 15.96 2.66 6.22
CA LEU A 102 17.13 2.78 7.10
C LEU A 102 16.98 4.05 7.93
N PRO A 103 17.64 4.12 9.11
CA PRO A 103 17.55 5.34 9.93
C PRO A 103 17.94 6.61 9.16
N GLU A 104 18.95 6.53 8.28
CA GLU A 104 19.44 7.67 7.53
C GLU A 104 18.51 8.16 6.43
N ASN A 105 17.53 7.35 5.98
CA ASN A 105 16.59 7.76 4.92
C ASN A 105 15.15 7.88 5.39
N MET A 106 14.87 7.69 6.67
CA MET A 106 13.50 7.76 7.18
C MET A 106 12.86 9.13 6.95
N HIS A 107 13.63 10.20 7.00
CA HIS A 107 13.11 11.55 6.76
C HIS A 107 12.56 11.73 5.34
N GLU A 108 13.03 10.94 4.39
CA GLU A 108 12.56 11.01 3.00
C GLU A 108 11.15 10.45 2.84
N ILE A 109 10.80 9.43 3.64
CA ILE A 109 9.48 8.80 3.57
C ILE A 109 8.49 9.39 4.56
N PHE A 110 8.95 9.99 5.66
CA PHE A 110 8.11 10.61 6.68
C PHE A 110 8.05 12.13 6.55
N ASN A 111 7.95 12.61 5.32
CA ASN A 111 7.92 14.05 5.02
C ASN A 111 6.50 14.62 5.00
N ARG A 112 5.49 13.87 5.38
CA ARG A 112 4.11 14.29 5.46
C ARG A 112 3.39 13.57 6.59
N LYS A 113 2.21 14.07 6.97
CA LYS A 113 1.39 13.42 8.01
C LYS A 113 0.88 12.07 7.49
N VAL A 114 1.07 11.04 8.30
CA VAL A 114 0.58 9.68 8.05
C VAL A 114 -0.30 9.28 9.23
N ASP A 115 -1.52 8.80 8.95
CA ASP A 115 -2.44 8.40 10.01
C ASP A 115 -2.11 7.02 10.58
N TYR A 116 -1.71 6.09 9.71
CA TYR A 116 -1.35 4.72 10.11
C TYR A 116 -0.14 4.24 9.34
N ILE A 117 0.69 3.46 10.01
CA ILE A 117 1.83 2.77 9.40
C ILE A 117 1.61 1.27 9.58
N ILE A 118 1.64 0.54 8.48
CA ILE A 118 1.59 -0.92 8.49
C ILE A 118 3.00 -1.42 8.19
N ASP A 119 3.59 -2.08 9.18
CA ASP A 119 4.92 -2.67 9.04
C ASP A 119 4.78 -4.12 8.59
N ALA A 120 4.88 -4.33 7.29
CA ALA A 120 4.88 -5.64 6.66
C ALA A 120 6.27 -6.04 6.18
N ASP A 121 7.28 -5.28 6.55
CA ASP A 121 8.68 -5.57 6.26
C ASP A 121 9.18 -6.59 7.29
N ASP A 122 9.80 -7.67 6.84
CA ASP A 122 10.35 -8.70 7.72
C ASP A 122 11.84 -8.49 8.06
N THR A 123 12.42 -7.37 7.63
CA THR A 123 13.81 -7.02 7.92
C THR A 123 13.94 -6.45 9.33
N VAL A 124 14.75 -7.08 10.18
CA VAL A 124 14.93 -6.68 11.58
C VAL A 124 15.45 -5.24 11.69
N THR A 125 16.41 -4.86 10.87
CA THR A 125 16.98 -3.50 10.89
C THR A 125 15.91 -2.44 10.63
N ALA A 126 15.05 -2.66 9.63
CA ALA A 126 13.98 -1.72 9.31
C ALA A 126 12.96 -1.63 10.47
N LYS A 127 12.60 -2.75 11.08
CA LYS A 127 11.67 -2.77 12.21
C LYS A 127 12.22 -2.03 13.42
N LEU A 128 13.50 -2.19 13.72
CA LEU A 128 14.14 -1.47 14.82
C LEU A 128 14.19 0.03 14.56
N ALA A 129 14.35 0.45 13.32
CA ALA A 129 14.36 1.86 12.95
C ALA A 129 13.00 2.54 13.13
N LEU A 130 11.90 1.77 13.06
CA LEU A 130 10.54 2.30 13.23
C LEU A 130 10.15 2.48 14.70
N VAL A 131 10.79 1.77 15.59
CA VAL A 131 10.56 1.87 17.03
C VAL A 131 11.35 3.04 17.61
#